data_2f287f9cb0c12536e9e946e71bb834f7
#
_entry.id   2f287f9cb0c12536e9e946e71bb834f7
#
_cell.length_a   1.000
_cell.length_b   1.000
_cell.length_c   1.000
_cell.angle_alpha   90.00
_cell.angle_beta   90.00
_cell.angle_gamma   90.00
#
_symmetry.space_group_name_H-M   'P 1'
#
loop_
_entity.id
_entity.type
_entity.pdbx_description
1 polymer ?
#
loop_
_entity_poly.entity_id
_entity_poly.type
_entity_poly.pdbx_seq_one_letter_code
_entity_poly.pdbx_strand_id
1 'polypeptide(L)'
;MTKKRRECDNEECYDLRSLSGYWVDEIAIKTDSFTQNDVTEHLYHIIPKYGTGTLTCYISEDIEITVSKYQLHKNVVYAPILEKSILHICFLIKGEKIIYIDDQQQIFYESQESYMATIDHFNGYNKILSNRPFKEIRIAVPKDFLINHGFVNEFEFKKLTDEKLILPITEELLNTLLHIENKDSDEKVNRLYLRAKVFELIALQIELYKKNDKNPLKTNQNKILNKLFDVKNRIKSTTHKQLTLHELGEELGMTGHMLNKEFCRVFGYSIHEFTLAEKMNQAKLLLENTDKMIYQIAEEVGYKNATHFTAAFKKQLGVTPKQYKKSL
;
A
#
# COMPACT_ATOMS: atom_id res chain seq x y z
N MET A 1 3.89 21.50 0.54
CA MET A 1 5.16 21.01 0.00
C MET A 1 4.86 19.69 -0.69
N THR A 2 4.92 19.66 -1.99
CA THR A 2 4.66 18.48 -2.82
C THR A 2 5.69 17.40 -2.51
N LYS A 3 5.21 16.19 -2.18
CA LYS A 3 6.01 14.97 -2.03
C LYS A 3 6.70 14.66 -3.38
N LYS A 4 7.83 15.27 -3.67
CA LYS A 4 8.65 14.90 -4.83
C LYS A 4 9.48 13.68 -4.47
N ARG A 5 8.95 12.49 -4.75
CA ARG A 5 9.76 11.28 -4.88
C ARG A 5 10.43 11.35 -6.25
N ARG A 6 11.77 11.29 -6.31
CA ARG A 6 12.47 11.06 -7.58
C ARG A 6 12.13 9.64 -8.02
N GLU A 7 11.43 9.49 -9.13
CA GLU A 7 11.35 8.21 -9.84
C GLU A 7 12.78 7.85 -10.24
N CYS A 8 13.20 6.64 -9.87
CA CYS A 8 14.33 6.03 -10.53
C CYS A 8 13.81 5.53 -11.89
N ASP A 9 14.19 6.19 -12.97
CA ASP A 9 13.77 5.89 -14.35
C ASP A 9 14.14 4.47 -14.84
N ASN A 10 14.84 3.66 -14.03
CA ASN A 10 15.31 2.32 -14.36
C ASN A 10 14.69 1.20 -13.51
N GLU A 11 13.55 1.42 -12.84
CA GLU A 11 12.88 0.34 -12.13
C GLU A 11 12.22 -0.64 -13.12
N GLU A 12 12.68 -1.89 -13.14
CA GLU A 12 12.02 -2.95 -13.90
C GLU A 12 10.56 -3.11 -13.47
N CYS A 13 9.62 -3.03 -14.41
CA CYS A 13 8.20 -3.19 -14.16
C CYS A 13 7.56 -4.17 -15.14
N TYR A 14 6.46 -4.78 -14.71
CA TYR A 14 5.52 -5.43 -15.61
C TYR A 14 4.52 -4.38 -16.09
N ASP A 15 4.63 -3.98 -17.36
CA ASP A 15 3.72 -2.98 -17.95
C ASP A 15 2.50 -3.68 -18.57
N LEU A 16 1.37 -3.54 -17.93
CA LEU A 16 0.09 -4.14 -18.31
C LEU A 16 -0.93 -3.09 -18.80
N ARG A 17 -0.50 -1.88 -19.14
CA ARG A 17 -1.39 -0.80 -19.58
C ARG A 17 -2.08 -1.07 -20.91
N SER A 18 -1.46 -1.86 -21.77
CA SER A 18 -2.00 -2.21 -23.10
C SER A 18 -3.01 -3.37 -23.08
N LEU A 19 -3.27 -3.98 -21.93
CA LEU A 19 -4.22 -5.09 -21.84
C LEU A 19 -5.64 -4.60 -22.05
N SER A 20 -6.39 -5.32 -22.91
CA SER A 20 -7.81 -5.08 -23.12
C SER A 20 -8.72 -5.70 -22.05
N GLY A 21 -8.16 -6.52 -21.15
CA GLY A 21 -8.84 -7.24 -20.09
C GLY A 21 -8.48 -6.73 -18.68
N TYR A 22 -9.09 -7.37 -17.67
CA TYR A 22 -8.81 -7.04 -16.28
C TYR A 22 -7.37 -7.46 -15.92
N TRP A 23 -6.53 -6.53 -15.50
CA TRP A 23 -5.09 -6.73 -15.24
C TRP A 23 -4.80 -7.87 -14.26
N VAL A 24 -5.73 -8.17 -13.36
CA VAL A 24 -5.60 -9.28 -12.39
C VAL A 24 -5.55 -10.61 -13.12
N ASP A 25 -6.29 -10.79 -14.21
CA ASP A 25 -6.33 -12.05 -14.96
C ASP A 25 -4.98 -12.37 -15.63
N GLU A 26 -4.13 -11.37 -15.85
CA GLU A 26 -2.77 -11.58 -16.32
C GLU A 26 -1.81 -12.04 -15.22
N ILE A 27 -1.97 -11.55 -14.00
CA ILE A 27 -1.02 -11.83 -12.91
C ILE A 27 -1.49 -12.90 -11.93
N ALA A 28 -2.75 -13.31 -11.98
CA ALA A 28 -3.34 -14.27 -11.05
C ALA A 28 -4.27 -15.28 -11.76
N ILE A 29 -4.36 -16.47 -11.20
CA ILE A 29 -5.22 -17.55 -11.67
C ILE A 29 -6.32 -17.78 -10.66
N LYS A 30 -7.57 -17.84 -11.12
CA LYS A 30 -8.71 -18.25 -10.30
C LYS A 30 -8.56 -19.74 -9.95
N THR A 31 -8.43 -20.03 -8.67
CA THR A 31 -8.23 -21.40 -8.17
C THR A 31 -9.47 -21.98 -7.53
N ASP A 32 -10.36 -21.14 -7.03
CA ASP A 32 -11.60 -21.59 -6.39
C ASP A 32 -12.74 -20.60 -6.62
N SER A 33 -13.98 -21.10 -6.57
CA SER A 33 -15.19 -20.31 -6.70
C SER A 33 -16.33 -20.97 -5.93
N PHE A 34 -16.89 -20.23 -5.00
CA PHE A 34 -17.95 -20.72 -4.13
C PHE A 34 -19.10 -19.72 -4.08
N THR A 35 -20.34 -20.18 -4.22
CA THR A 35 -21.53 -19.32 -4.12
C THR A 35 -22.45 -19.79 -3.00
N GLN A 36 -22.77 -18.90 -2.07
CA GLN A 36 -23.71 -19.17 -1.01
C GLN A 36 -24.41 -17.88 -0.54
N ASN A 37 -25.73 -17.99 -0.24
CA ASN A 37 -26.55 -16.89 0.26
C ASN A 37 -26.41 -15.61 -0.60
N ASP A 38 -26.47 -15.76 -1.94
CA ASP A 38 -26.35 -14.70 -2.95
C ASP A 38 -25.01 -13.94 -2.90
N VAL A 39 -23.96 -14.54 -2.32
CA VAL A 39 -22.59 -14.05 -2.40
C VAL A 39 -21.73 -15.08 -3.08
N THR A 40 -21.03 -14.66 -4.11
CA THR A 40 -20.02 -15.48 -4.80
C THR A 40 -18.64 -15.05 -4.33
N GLU A 41 -17.88 -16.01 -3.83
CA GLU A 41 -16.48 -15.82 -3.47
C GLU A 41 -15.60 -16.44 -4.57
N HIS A 42 -14.64 -15.66 -5.06
CA HIS A 42 -13.61 -16.13 -5.97
C HIS A 42 -12.25 -15.98 -5.30
N LEU A 43 -11.48 -17.07 -5.29
CA LEU A 43 -10.09 -17.07 -4.83
C LEU A 43 -9.14 -17.12 -6.02
N TYR A 44 -8.19 -16.22 -6.03
CA TYR A 44 -7.12 -16.16 -7.03
C TYR A 44 -5.76 -16.30 -6.34
N HIS A 45 -4.84 -17.00 -6.99
CA HIS A 45 -3.44 -17.07 -6.58
C HIS A 45 -2.56 -16.33 -7.58
N ILE A 46 -1.63 -15.54 -7.08
CA ILE A 46 -0.65 -14.85 -7.94
C ILE A 46 0.21 -15.88 -8.65
N ILE A 47 0.36 -15.72 -9.97
CA ILE A 47 1.21 -16.57 -10.81
C ILE A 47 2.67 -16.42 -10.34
N PRO A 48 3.42 -17.51 -10.09
CA PRO A 48 4.79 -17.46 -9.55
C PRO A 48 5.75 -16.56 -10.31
N LYS A 49 5.54 -16.35 -11.61
CA LYS A 49 6.31 -15.41 -12.44
C LYS A 49 6.22 -13.96 -11.92
N TYR A 50 5.06 -13.56 -11.38
CA TYR A 50 4.81 -12.18 -10.96
C TYR A 50 5.02 -11.96 -9.46
N GLY A 51 4.87 -13.02 -8.64
CA GLY A 51 4.99 -12.89 -7.20
C GLY A 51 4.35 -14.05 -6.44
N THR A 52 3.95 -13.79 -5.21
CA THR A 52 3.26 -14.76 -4.33
C THR A 52 2.10 -14.07 -3.62
N GLY A 53 1.07 -14.84 -3.26
CA GLY A 53 -0.07 -14.37 -2.50
C GLY A 53 -1.40 -14.62 -3.17
N THR A 54 -2.45 -13.94 -2.68
CA THR A 54 -3.83 -14.18 -3.06
C THR A 54 -4.61 -12.90 -3.28
N LEU A 55 -5.68 -13.02 -4.09
CA LEU A 55 -6.78 -12.07 -4.12
C LEU A 55 -8.07 -12.85 -3.86
N THR A 56 -8.92 -12.31 -2.98
CA THR A 56 -10.26 -12.85 -2.74
C THR A 56 -11.29 -11.82 -3.14
N CYS A 57 -12.21 -12.18 -4.02
CA CYS A 57 -13.31 -11.31 -4.45
C CYS A 57 -14.63 -11.85 -3.90
N TYR A 58 -15.34 -11.03 -3.15
CA TYR A 58 -16.72 -11.29 -2.71
C TYR A 58 -17.65 -10.46 -3.59
N ILE A 59 -18.48 -11.12 -4.35
CA ILE A 59 -19.41 -10.50 -5.32
C ILE A 59 -20.84 -10.79 -4.87
N SER A 60 -21.61 -9.76 -4.65
CA SER A 60 -23.06 -9.81 -4.53
C SER A 60 -23.69 -8.91 -5.60
N GLU A 61 -25.01 -8.94 -5.75
CA GLU A 61 -25.74 -8.17 -6.75
C GLU A 61 -25.34 -6.68 -6.83
N ASP A 62 -25.07 -6.08 -5.66
CA ASP A 62 -24.84 -4.62 -5.53
C ASP A 62 -23.44 -4.24 -5.00
N ILE A 63 -22.62 -5.21 -4.60
CA ILE A 63 -21.37 -4.95 -3.89
C ILE A 63 -20.30 -5.91 -4.36
N GLU A 64 -19.14 -5.37 -4.69
CA GLU A 64 -17.93 -6.15 -4.88
C GLU A 64 -16.89 -5.74 -3.82
N ILE A 65 -16.34 -6.73 -3.11
CA ILE A 65 -15.23 -6.53 -2.16
C ILE A 65 -14.05 -7.33 -2.64
N THR A 66 -12.94 -6.68 -2.93
CA THR A 66 -11.67 -7.32 -3.29
C THR A 66 -10.66 -7.18 -2.15
N VAL A 67 -10.18 -8.30 -1.62
CA VAL A 67 -9.12 -8.37 -0.63
C VAL A 67 -7.83 -8.84 -1.31
N SER A 68 -6.88 -7.95 -1.49
CA SER A 68 -5.58 -8.21 -2.10
C SER A 68 -4.52 -8.42 -1.04
N LYS A 69 -3.79 -9.54 -1.10
CA LYS A 69 -2.70 -9.90 -0.19
C LYS A 69 -1.58 -10.58 -0.98
N TYR A 70 -0.60 -9.81 -1.43
CA TYR A 70 0.48 -10.39 -2.24
C TYR A 70 1.81 -9.64 -2.08
N GLN A 71 2.88 -10.30 -2.51
CA GLN A 71 4.21 -9.73 -2.70
C GLN A 71 4.61 -9.93 -4.16
N LEU A 72 4.83 -8.84 -4.88
CA LEU A 72 5.28 -8.86 -6.27
C LEU A 72 6.81 -8.92 -6.37
N HIS A 73 7.34 -9.51 -7.44
CA HIS A 73 8.77 -9.51 -7.73
C HIS A 73 9.26 -8.22 -8.37
N LYS A 74 8.42 -7.60 -9.21
CA LYS A 74 8.66 -6.31 -9.88
C LYS A 74 7.44 -5.41 -9.73
N ASN A 75 7.62 -4.11 -9.91
CA ASN A 75 6.50 -3.19 -9.95
C ASN A 75 5.51 -3.58 -11.04
N VAL A 76 4.22 -3.38 -10.79
CA VAL A 76 3.17 -3.61 -11.79
C VAL A 76 2.53 -2.28 -12.14
N VAL A 77 2.46 -1.99 -13.44
CA VAL A 77 1.79 -0.81 -14.00
C VAL A 77 0.58 -1.27 -14.80
N TYR A 78 -0.60 -0.73 -14.51
CA TYR A 78 -1.84 -1.12 -15.17
C TYR A 78 -2.82 0.03 -15.31
N ALA A 79 -3.59 0.05 -16.40
CA ALA A 79 -4.75 0.93 -16.56
C ALA A 79 -5.96 0.27 -15.89
N PRO A 80 -6.69 0.95 -14.99
CA PRO A 80 -7.89 0.38 -14.42
C PRO A 80 -9.01 0.35 -15.49
N ILE A 81 -9.77 -0.75 -15.53
CA ILE A 81 -11.03 -0.78 -16.27
C ILE A 81 -12.07 -0.05 -15.42
N LEU A 82 -12.72 0.92 -16.03
CA LEU A 82 -13.68 1.78 -15.35
C LEU A 82 -15.08 1.49 -15.81
N GLU A 83 -15.91 1.06 -14.91
CA GLU A 83 -17.34 1.06 -15.10
C GLU A 83 -17.92 2.39 -14.63
N LYS A 84 -18.81 2.97 -15.42
CA LYS A 84 -19.47 4.24 -15.11
C LYS A 84 -20.35 4.08 -13.86
N SER A 85 -20.39 5.15 -13.05
CA SER A 85 -21.29 5.24 -11.90
C SER A 85 -21.01 4.27 -10.73
N ILE A 86 -19.76 3.87 -10.55
CA ILE A 86 -19.33 3.07 -9.40
C ILE A 86 -18.56 3.96 -8.41
N LEU A 87 -18.91 3.83 -7.12
CA LEU A 87 -18.11 4.36 -6.02
C LEU A 87 -17.08 3.33 -5.60
N HIS A 88 -15.82 3.73 -5.59
CA HIS A 88 -14.72 2.95 -5.05
C HIS A 88 -14.33 3.46 -3.67
N ILE A 89 -14.24 2.54 -2.72
CA ILE A 89 -13.74 2.79 -1.38
C ILE A 89 -12.53 1.88 -1.19
N CYS A 90 -11.38 2.47 -1.02
CA CYS A 90 -10.10 1.76 -1.01
C CYS A 90 -9.39 1.99 0.33
N PHE A 91 -8.87 0.91 0.90
CA PHE A 91 -8.12 0.90 2.15
C PHE A 91 -6.80 0.18 1.94
N LEU A 92 -5.70 0.92 1.85
CA LEU A 92 -4.36 0.38 1.70
C LEU A 92 -3.75 0.11 3.08
N ILE A 93 -3.82 -1.12 3.52
CA ILE A 93 -3.34 -1.54 4.85
C ILE A 93 -1.82 -1.67 4.87
N LYS A 94 -1.22 -2.22 3.78
CA LYS A 94 0.23 -2.36 3.60
C LYS A 94 0.60 -2.15 2.14
N GLY A 95 1.78 -1.60 1.90
CA GLY A 95 2.30 -1.40 0.55
C GLY A 95 2.27 0.05 0.11
N GLU A 96 2.54 0.27 -1.15
CA GLU A 96 2.57 1.58 -1.79
C GLU A 96 2.01 1.46 -3.21
N LYS A 97 1.19 2.42 -3.59
CA LYS A 97 0.64 2.56 -4.94
C LYS A 97 0.76 4.02 -5.38
N ILE A 98 1.11 4.24 -6.64
CA ILE A 98 1.12 5.57 -7.25
C ILE A 98 0.00 5.58 -8.28
N ILE A 99 -0.87 6.57 -8.18
CA ILE A 99 -1.99 6.81 -9.10
C ILE A 99 -1.59 7.96 -10.00
N TYR A 100 -1.47 7.74 -11.29
CA TYR A 100 -1.16 8.74 -12.30
C TYR A 100 -2.45 9.21 -12.95
N ILE A 101 -2.69 10.52 -12.97
CA ILE A 101 -3.87 11.15 -13.54
C ILE A 101 -3.42 12.08 -14.66
N ASP A 102 -3.93 11.88 -15.89
CA ASP A 102 -3.68 12.73 -17.07
C ASP A 102 -2.19 13.01 -17.34
N ASP A 103 -1.31 12.05 -17.08
CA ASP A 103 0.15 12.10 -17.26
C ASP A 103 0.87 13.26 -16.54
N GLN A 104 0.16 14.10 -15.82
CA GLN A 104 0.70 15.29 -15.16
C GLN A 104 0.66 15.24 -13.64
N GLN A 105 -0.28 14.53 -13.08
CA GLN A 105 -0.49 14.47 -11.64
C GLN A 105 -0.23 13.07 -11.10
N GLN A 106 0.55 12.99 -10.03
CA GLN A 106 0.83 11.76 -9.30
C GLN A 106 0.23 11.86 -7.91
N ILE A 107 -0.56 10.88 -7.52
CA ILE A 107 -1.08 10.73 -6.17
C ILE A 107 -0.37 9.55 -5.53
N PHE A 108 0.33 9.80 -4.42
CA PHE A 108 0.96 8.75 -3.63
C PHE A 108 -0.04 8.22 -2.61
N TYR A 109 -0.35 6.93 -2.75
CA TYR A 109 -1.24 6.20 -1.89
C TYR A 109 -0.44 5.15 -1.13
N GLU A 110 -0.34 5.33 0.18
CA GLU A 110 0.61 4.62 1.04
C GLU A 110 -0.09 3.83 2.14
N SER A 111 0.67 2.97 2.85
CA SER A 111 0.14 2.15 3.95
C SER A 111 -0.64 2.96 4.98
N GLN A 112 -1.75 2.41 5.45
CA GLN A 112 -2.68 3.01 6.41
C GLN A 112 -3.41 4.26 5.90
N GLU A 113 -3.58 4.35 4.59
CA GLU A 113 -4.39 5.38 3.94
C GLU A 113 -5.64 4.78 3.30
N SER A 114 -6.66 5.62 3.14
CA SER A 114 -7.93 5.28 2.52
C SER A 114 -8.43 6.41 1.64
N TYR A 115 -9.22 6.08 0.63
CA TYR A 115 -9.99 7.06 -0.11
C TYR A 115 -11.36 6.50 -0.51
N MET A 116 -12.30 7.42 -0.76
CA MET A 116 -13.60 7.13 -1.34
C MET A 116 -13.85 8.10 -2.49
N ALA A 117 -13.98 7.57 -3.70
CA ALA A 117 -14.13 8.39 -4.90
C ALA A 117 -14.93 7.69 -5.98
N THR A 118 -15.62 8.47 -6.81
CA THR A 118 -16.11 7.99 -8.10
C THR A 118 -15.02 8.20 -9.15
N ILE A 119 -14.84 7.18 -9.99
CA ILE A 119 -13.82 7.21 -11.02
C ILE A 119 -14.54 7.24 -12.39
N ASP A 120 -15.23 8.35 -12.67
CA ASP A 120 -15.80 8.56 -13.99
C ASP A 120 -14.72 9.16 -14.90
N HIS A 121 -14.43 8.54 -16.05
CA HIS A 121 -13.46 9.03 -17.03
C HIS A 121 -12.02 9.22 -16.50
N PHE A 122 -11.51 8.22 -15.77
CA PHE A 122 -10.12 8.22 -15.36
C PHE A 122 -9.20 8.00 -16.57
N ASN A 123 -8.45 9.03 -16.93
CA ASN A 123 -7.39 8.93 -17.92
C ASN A 123 -6.06 8.83 -17.17
N GLY A 124 -5.53 7.62 -17.05
CA GLY A 124 -4.32 7.42 -16.28
C GLY A 124 -4.02 5.94 -16.01
N TYR A 125 -3.10 5.70 -15.09
CA TYR A 125 -2.69 4.35 -14.73
C TYR A 125 -2.26 4.26 -13.26
N ASN A 126 -2.19 3.06 -12.75
CA ASN A 126 -1.71 2.77 -11.40
C ASN A 126 -0.37 2.05 -11.46
N LYS A 127 0.53 2.36 -10.54
CA LYS A 127 1.78 1.64 -10.30
C LYS A 127 1.80 1.08 -8.89
N ILE A 128 1.83 -0.25 -8.76
CA ILE A 128 2.00 -0.94 -7.48
C ILE A 128 3.49 -1.23 -7.29
N LEU A 129 4.04 -0.86 -6.15
CA LEU A 129 5.46 -1.05 -5.85
C LEU A 129 5.72 -2.43 -5.25
N SER A 130 6.73 -3.14 -5.79
CA SER A 130 7.08 -4.51 -5.41
C SER A 130 7.95 -4.64 -4.16
N ASN A 131 8.52 -3.54 -3.68
CA ASN A 131 9.49 -3.52 -2.59
C ASN A 131 8.94 -3.98 -1.23
N ARG A 132 7.61 -4.23 -1.13
CA ARG A 132 6.91 -4.56 0.11
C ARG A 132 5.71 -5.47 -0.12
N PRO A 133 5.28 -6.22 0.93
CA PRO A 133 3.98 -6.87 0.91
C PRO A 133 2.88 -5.84 0.65
N PHE A 134 1.99 -6.16 -0.27
CA PHE A 134 0.83 -5.34 -0.62
C PHE A 134 -0.43 -5.94 -0.01
N LYS A 135 -1.21 -5.11 0.68
CA LYS A 135 -2.50 -5.48 1.26
C LYS A 135 -3.48 -4.34 1.11
N GLU A 136 -4.47 -4.50 0.24
CA GLU A 136 -5.53 -3.52 -0.01
C GLU A 136 -6.90 -4.22 0.09
N ILE A 137 -7.86 -3.54 0.70
CA ILE A 137 -9.28 -3.89 0.62
C ILE A 137 -9.94 -2.82 -0.23
N ARG A 138 -10.55 -3.25 -1.33
CA ARG A 138 -11.31 -2.39 -2.24
C ARG A 138 -12.78 -2.81 -2.20
N ILE A 139 -13.66 -1.83 -2.07
CA ILE A 139 -15.10 -2.01 -2.14
C ILE A 139 -15.61 -1.19 -3.32
N ALA A 140 -16.37 -1.81 -4.20
CA ALA A 140 -17.03 -1.19 -5.33
C ALA A 140 -18.54 -1.27 -5.15
N VAL A 141 -19.23 -0.12 -5.21
CA VAL A 141 -20.68 0.00 -4.99
C VAL A 141 -21.29 0.85 -6.09
N PRO A 142 -22.37 0.42 -6.76
CA PRO A 142 -23.10 1.27 -7.69
C PRO A 142 -23.63 2.53 -7.00
N LYS A 143 -23.62 3.67 -7.69
CA LYS A 143 -24.21 4.91 -7.16
C LYS A 143 -25.68 4.76 -6.79
N ASP A 144 -26.44 4.01 -7.57
CA ASP A 144 -27.85 3.75 -7.31
C ASP A 144 -28.09 3.01 -5.99
N PHE A 145 -27.16 2.13 -5.59
CA PHE A 145 -27.20 1.50 -4.29
C PHE A 145 -27.17 2.54 -3.16
N LEU A 146 -26.31 3.54 -3.27
CA LEU A 146 -26.20 4.59 -2.27
C LEU A 146 -27.40 5.53 -2.27
N ILE A 147 -27.93 5.86 -3.46
CA ILE A 147 -29.15 6.65 -3.64
C ILE A 147 -30.32 5.97 -2.94
N ASN A 148 -30.53 4.70 -3.21
CA ASN A 148 -31.64 3.91 -2.67
C ASN A 148 -31.57 3.72 -1.15
N HIS A 149 -30.41 3.92 -0.53
CA HIS A 149 -30.19 3.81 0.90
C HIS A 149 -30.00 5.17 1.60
N GLY A 150 -30.36 6.27 0.94
CA GLY A 150 -30.42 7.61 1.56
C GLY A 150 -29.11 8.36 1.68
N PHE A 151 -28.03 7.89 1.04
CA PHE A 151 -26.71 8.56 1.13
C PHE A 151 -26.55 9.79 0.22
N VAL A 152 -27.48 10.08 -0.69
CA VAL A 152 -27.36 11.10 -1.74
C VAL A 152 -27.27 12.51 -1.20
N ASN A 153 -27.93 12.81 -0.10
CA ASN A 153 -28.01 14.16 0.44
C ASN A 153 -26.89 14.48 1.44
N GLU A 154 -26.09 13.48 1.81
CA GLU A 154 -25.11 13.65 2.88
C GLU A 154 -23.69 13.80 2.40
N PHE A 155 -23.38 13.39 1.18
CA PHE A 155 -22.03 13.39 0.64
C PHE A 155 -22.01 13.63 -0.86
N GLU A 156 -21.34 14.71 -1.30
CA GLU A 156 -21.03 14.91 -2.70
C GLU A 156 -19.85 14.03 -3.09
N PHE A 157 -20.11 13.01 -3.92
CA PHE A 157 -19.08 12.07 -4.37
C PHE A 157 -18.06 12.79 -5.25
N LYS A 158 -16.88 13.00 -4.68
CA LYS A 158 -15.77 13.67 -5.37
C LYS A 158 -15.07 12.68 -6.29
N LYS A 159 -14.57 13.20 -7.42
CA LYS A 159 -13.66 12.44 -8.29
C LYS A 159 -12.28 12.36 -7.62
N LEU A 160 -11.54 11.28 -7.87
CA LEU A 160 -10.16 11.16 -7.38
C LEU A 160 -9.25 12.08 -8.21
N THR A 161 -9.24 13.35 -7.87
CA THR A 161 -8.48 14.40 -8.58
C THR A 161 -7.41 15.05 -7.72
N ASP A 162 -7.38 14.78 -6.41
CA ASP A 162 -6.49 15.45 -5.46
C ASP A 162 -6.08 14.51 -4.32
N GLU A 163 -4.84 14.64 -3.87
CA GLU A 163 -4.32 13.97 -2.65
C GLU A 163 -5.14 14.26 -1.40
N LYS A 164 -5.92 15.35 -1.39
CA LYS A 164 -6.80 15.70 -0.26
C LYS A 164 -7.91 14.69 0.00
N LEU A 165 -8.22 13.83 -0.97
CA LEU A 165 -9.17 12.75 -0.78
C LEU A 165 -8.56 11.54 -0.06
N ILE A 166 -7.24 11.48 0.05
CA ILE A 166 -6.55 10.42 0.77
C ILE A 166 -6.45 10.79 2.24
N LEU A 167 -7.07 9.97 3.08
CA LEU A 167 -7.13 10.17 4.52
C LEU A 167 -6.56 8.92 5.24
N PRO A 168 -6.02 9.08 6.45
CA PRO A 168 -5.52 7.96 7.23
C PRO A 168 -6.66 7.02 7.65
N ILE A 169 -6.38 5.71 7.66
CA ILE A 169 -7.30 4.70 8.21
C ILE A 169 -7.33 4.89 9.73
N THR A 170 -8.52 5.12 10.29
CA THR A 170 -8.72 5.20 11.74
C THR A 170 -8.73 3.80 12.37
N GLU A 171 -8.59 3.72 13.69
CA GLU A 171 -8.68 2.47 14.42
C GLU A 171 -10.05 1.78 14.24
N GLU A 172 -11.12 2.56 14.20
CA GLU A 172 -12.49 2.07 13.96
C GLU A 172 -12.62 1.45 12.56
N LEU A 173 -12.13 2.15 11.52
CA LEU A 173 -12.09 1.62 10.16
C LEU A 173 -11.28 0.33 10.10
N LEU A 174 -10.09 0.30 10.74
CA LEU A 174 -9.24 -0.88 10.74
C LEU A 174 -9.90 -2.08 11.42
N ASN A 175 -10.60 -1.87 12.54
CA ASN A 175 -11.32 -2.93 13.24
C ASN A 175 -12.45 -3.51 12.37
N THR A 176 -13.23 -2.65 11.68
CA THR A 176 -14.28 -3.11 10.77
C THR A 176 -13.71 -3.90 9.58
N LEU A 177 -12.56 -3.46 9.03
CA LEU A 177 -11.85 -4.17 7.95
C LEU A 177 -11.34 -5.55 8.40
N LEU A 178 -10.82 -5.66 9.63
CA LEU A 178 -10.37 -6.93 10.19
C LEU A 178 -11.52 -7.94 10.35
N HIS A 179 -12.74 -7.48 10.63
CA HIS A 179 -13.91 -8.35 10.69
C HIS A 179 -14.30 -8.91 9.31
N ILE A 180 -14.08 -8.18 8.22
CA ILE A 180 -14.28 -8.71 6.85
C ILE A 180 -13.25 -9.79 6.54
N GLU A 181 -12.04 -9.64 7.06
CA GLU A 181 -10.87 -10.44 6.73
C GLU A 181 -10.74 -11.73 7.54
N ASN A 182 -11.01 -11.65 8.86
CA ASN A 182 -10.77 -12.73 9.83
C ASN A 182 -12.02 -13.61 10.03
N LYS A 183 -12.82 -13.80 9.00
CA LYS A 183 -13.89 -14.77 9.07
C LYS A 183 -13.29 -16.16 9.25
N ASP A 184 -13.72 -16.85 10.33
CA ASP A 184 -13.47 -18.27 10.48
C ASP A 184 -14.03 -18.99 9.26
N SER A 185 -13.25 -19.90 8.71
CA SER A 185 -13.56 -20.65 7.48
C SER A 185 -14.88 -21.41 7.53
N ASP A 186 -15.46 -21.59 8.71
CA ASP A 186 -16.73 -22.28 8.94
C ASP A 186 -17.95 -21.35 8.96
N GLU A 187 -17.79 -20.04 9.16
CA GLU A 187 -18.87 -19.07 9.05
C GLU A 187 -19.04 -18.60 7.60
N LYS A 188 -20.06 -19.10 6.96
CA LYS A 188 -20.45 -18.77 5.61
C LYS A 188 -20.77 -17.29 5.48
N VAL A 189 -20.11 -16.61 4.52
CA VAL A 189 -20.32 -15.19 4.25
C VAL A 189 -21.80 -14.93 3.97
N ASN A 190 -22.45 -14.15 4.81
CA ASN A 190 -23.85 -13.79 4.68
C ASN A 190 -23.92 -12.42 3.97
N ARG A 191 -24.78 -12.30 2.96
CA ARG A 191 -25.05 -11.04 2.24
C ARG A 191 -25.39 -9.90 3.19
N LEU A 192 -26.20 -10.16 4.21
CA LEU A 192 -26.58 -9.16 5.20
C LEU A 192 -25.38 -8.66 6.00
N TYR A 193 -24.47 -9.57 6.40
CA TYR A 193 -23.25 -9.23 7.12
C TYR A 193 -22.33 -8.35 6.28
N LEU A 194 -22.08 -8.74 5.02
CA LEU A 194 -21.24 -7.93 4.12
C LEU A 194 -21.84 -6.54 3.89
N ARG A 195 -23.15 -6.46 3.64
CA ARG A 195 -23.84 -5.17 3.49
C ARG A 195 -23.70 -4.31 4.75
N ALA A 196 -23.93 -4.88 5.93
CA ALA A 196 -23.77 -4.15 7.20
C ALA A 196 -22.36 -3.60 7.37
N LYS A 197 -21.32 -4.38 7.06
CA LYS A 197 -19.92 -3.93 7.13
C LYS A 197 -19.60 -2.86 6.09
N VAL A 198 -20.14 -2.97 4.89
CA VAL A 198 -19.96 -1.93 3.84
C VAL A 198 -20.65 -0.63 4.27
N PHE A 199 -21.86 -0.66 4.81
CA PHE A 199 -22.53 0.53 5.33
C PHE A 199 -21.77 1.17 6.48
N GLU A 200 -21.26 0.38 7.41
CA GLU A 200 -20.42 0.85 8.51
C GLU A 200 -19.18 1.57 8.00
N LEU A 201 -18.46 0.97 7.03
CA LEU A 201 -17.26 1.58 6.41
C LEU A 201 -17.59 2.86 5.66
N ILE A 202 -18.71 2.91 4.93
CA ILE A 202 -19.17 4.12 4.23
C ILE A 202 -19.45 5.23 5.24
N ALA A 203 -20.21 4.94 6.29
CA ALA A 203 -20.56 5.92 7.31
C ALA A 203 -19.32 6.48 8.02
N LEU A 204 -18.39 5.62 8.45
CA LEU A 204 -17.13 6.02 9.06
C LEU A 204 -16.27 6.87 8.13
N GLN A 205 -16.20 6.51 6.84
CA GLN A 205 -15.44 7.25 5.85
C GLN A 205 -16.04 8.64 5.58
N ILE A 206 -17.37 8.75 5.48
CA ILE A 206 -18.09 10.02 5.32
C ILE A 206 -17.84 10.91 6.55
N GLU A 207 -17.94 10.36 7.75
CA GLU A 207 -17.67 11.09 8.98
C GLU A 207 -16.23 11.63 9.02
N LEU A 208 -15.28 10.81 8.58
CA LEU A 208 -13.88 11.19 8.50
C LEU A 208 -13.68 12.38 7.52
N TYR A 209 -14.32 12.36 6.35
CA TYR A 209 -14.29 13.49 5.41
C TYR A 209 -14.94 14.75 6.00
N LYS A 210 -16.12 14.62 6.61
CA LYS A 210 -16.81 15.77 7.27
C LYS A 210 -15.95 16.39 8.38
N LYS A 211 -15.25 15.58 9.16
CA LYS A 211 -14.30 16.05 10.19
C LYS A 211 -13.10 16.76 9.56
N ASN A 212 -12.57 16.24 8.48
CA ASN A 212 -11.43 16.80 7.77
C ASN A 212 -11.77 18.13 7.06
N ASP A 213 -12.94 18.24 6.46
CA ASP A 213 -13.41 19.50 5.81
C ASP A 213 -13.60 20.64 6.82
N LYS A 214 -14.13 20.34 8.03
CA LYS A 214 -14.33 21.34 9.09
C LYS A 214 -13.02 21.76 9.78
N ASN A 215 -12.01 20.90 9.79
CA ASN A 215 -10.75 21.12 10.48
C ASN A 215 -9.61 20.45 9.71
N PRO A 216 -9.14 21.07 8.58
CA PRO A 216 -8.13 20.43 7.74
C PRO A 216 -6.89 20.09 8.57
N LEU A 217 -6.76 18.80 8.88
CA LEU A 217 -5.55 18.14 9.35
C LEU A 217 -4.86 18.75 10.59
N LYS A 218 -5.61 19.04 11.66
CA LYS A 218 -5.05 19.33 12.99
C LYS A 218 -5.26 18.21 14.02
N THR A 219 -5.67 17.02 13.62
CA THR A 219 -5.73 15.90 14.57
C THR A 219 -4.31 15.43 14.91
N ASN A 220 -4.07 15.12 16.18
CA ASN A 220 -2.77 14.62 16.67
C ASN A 220 -2.30 13.37 15.89
N GLN A 221 -3.23 12.56 15.38
CA GLN A 221 -2.92 11.37 14.58
C GLN A 221 -2.28 11.72 13.23
N ASN A 222 -2.79 12.72 12.50
CA ASN A 222 -2.17 13.15 11.24
C ASN A 222 -0.81 13.81 11.47
N LYS A 223 -0.63 14.52 12.60
CA LYS A 223 0.69 15.01 12.98
C LYS A 223 1.67 13.86 13.24
N ILE A 224 1.22 12.81 13.89
CA ILE A 224 2.05 11.60 14.14
C ILE A 224 2.35 10.91 12.81
N LEU A 225 1.36 10.72 11.95
CA LEU A 225 1.52 10.09 10.64
C LEU A 225 2.53 10.85 9.77
N ASN A 226 2.36 12.18 9.62
CA ASN A 226 3.31 13.02 8.89
C ASN A 226 4.73 12.92 9.47
N LYS A 227 4.85 12.94 10.80
CA LYS A 227 6.13 12.73 11.48
C LYS A 227 6.75 11.37 11.16
N LEU A 228 5.95 10.30 11.12
CA LEU A 228 6.42 8.96 10.76
C LEU A 228 6.89 8.90 9.30
N PHE A 229 6.21 9.59 8.39
CA PHE A 229 6.66 9.73 7.00
C PHE A 229 7.95 10.54 6.88
N ASP A 230 8.10 11.60 7.67
CA ASP A 230 9.34 12.38 7.72
C ASP A 230 10.51 11.51 8.19
N VAL A 231 10.30 10.70 9.24
CA VAL A 231 11.30 9.71 9.70
C VAL A 231 11.66 8.72 8.58
N LYS A 232 10.66 8.17 7.92
CA LYS A 232 10.86 7.23 6.81
C LYS A 232 11.67 7.85 5.67
N ASN A 233 11.33 9.07 5.25
CA ASN A 233 12.04 9.79 4.20
C ASN A 233 13.47 10.15 4.62
N ARG A 234 13.66 10.53 5.88
CA ARG A 234 14.99 10.82 6.42
C ARG A 234 15.89 9.58 6.46
N ILE A 235 15.37 8.41 6.86
CA ILE A 235 16.12 7.16 6.81
C ILE A 235 16.55 6.86 5.38
N LYS A 236 15.67 7.05 4.38
CA LYS A 236 16.01 6.86 2.96
C LYS A 236 17.11 7.81 2.47
N SER A 237 17.08 9.07 2.90
CA SER A 237 18.05 10.08 2.45
C SER A 237 19.39 10.02 3.19
N THR A 238 19.47 9.35 4.33
CA THR A 238 20.66 9.33 5.20
C THR A 238 21.12 7.91 5.55
N THR A 239 21.09 7.01 4.59
CA THR A 239 21.50 5.60 4.77
C THR A 239 22.95 5.44 5.25
N HIS A 240 23.82 6.39 4.93
CA HIS A 240 25.22 6.42 5.36
C HIS A 240 25.42 6.79 6.84
N LYS A 241 24.42 7.41 7.49
CA LYS A 241 24.46 7.74 8.92
C LYS A 241 23.72 6.71 9.75
N GLN A 242 24.22 6.46 10.95
CA GLN A 242 23.54 5.63 11.93
C GLN A 242 22.61 6.54 12.74
N LEU A 243 21.34 6.66 12.32
CA LEU A 243 20.33 7.37 13.10
C LEU A 243 19.87 6.49 14.26
N THR A 244 19.89 7.01 15.48
CA THR A 244 19.38 6.29 16.65
C THR A 244 17.89 6.54 16.84
N LEU A 245 17.18 5.58 17.42
CA LEU A 245 15.77 5.74 17.79
C LEU A 245 15.55 6.91 18.76
N HIS A 246 16.55 7.21 19.59
CA HIS A 246 16.50 8.31 20.54
C HIS A 246 16.49 9.65 19.80
N GLU A 247 17.44 9.89 18.92
CA GLU A 247 17.53 11.13 18.11
C GLU A 247 16.26 11.36 17.28
N LEU A 248 15.79 10.32 16.59
CA LEU A 248 14.56 10.40 15.81
C LEU A 248 13.33 10.68 16.70
N GLY A 249 13.30 10.14 17.92
CA GLY A 249 12.23 10.35 18.87
C GLY A 249 12.22 11.76 19.44
N GLU A 250 13.37 12.27 19.85
CA GLU A 250 13.50 13.63 20.43
C GLU A 250 13.00 14.71 19.45
N GLU A 251 13.39 14.64 18.19
CA GLU A 251 12.95 15.59 17.15
C GLU A 251 11.41 15.62 16.98
N LEU A 252 10.76 14.51 17.28
CA LEU A 252 9.31 14.38 17.13
C LEU A 252 8.54 14.58 18.45
N GLY A 253 9.27 14.82 19.55
CA GLY A 253 8.70 14.93 20.90
C GLY A 253 8.10 13.59 21.37
N MET A 254 8.73 12.46 21.00
CA MET A 254 8.31 11.10 21.35
C MET A 254 9.50 10.33 21.92
N THR A 255 9.25 9.33 22.78
CA THR A 255 10.30 8.37 23.12
C THR A 255 10.63 7.47 21.93
N GLY A 256 11.88 7.03 21.78
CA GLY A 256 12.26 6.11 20.70
C GLY A 256 11.42 4.82 20.67
N HIS A 257 11.00 4.33 21.84
CA HIS A 257 10.11 3.17 21.95
C HIS A 257 8.71 3.47 21.37
N MET A 258 8.13 4.61 21.72
CA MET A 258 6.82 5.03 21.22
C MET A 258 6.85 5.27 19.70
N LEU A 259 7.92 5.94 19.23
CA LEU A 259 8.15 6.14 17.80
C LEU A 259 8.23 4.81 17.05
N ASN A 260 9.02 3.85 17.53
CA ASN A 260 9.15 2.54 16.87
C ASN A 260 7.84 1.75 16.91
N LYS A 261 7.07 1.82 18.00
CA LYS A 261 5.75 1.19 18.12
C LYS A 261 4.78 1.75 17.09
N GLU A 262 4.68 3.08 16.97
CA GLU A 262 3.80 3.73 15.99
C GLU A 262 4.27 3.47 14.54
N PHE A 263 5.59 3.44 14.32
CA PHE A 263 6.16 3.10 13.02
C PHE A 263 5.83 1.66 12.62
N CYS A 264 5.95 0.68 13.54
CA CYS A 264 5.50 -0.69 13.33
C CYS A 264 4.00 -0.77 13.04
N ARG A 265 3.19 -0.02 13.78
CA ARG A 265 1.74 0.02 13.59
C ARG A 265 1.36 0.51 12.20
N VAL A 266 2.01 1.58 11.73
CA VAL A 266 1.69 2.23 10.45
C VAL A 266 2.30 1.48 9.27
N PHE A 267 3.56 1.05 9.38
CA PHE A 267 4.30 0.50 8.23
C PHE A 267 4.46 -1.02 8.26
N GLY A 268 4.10 -1.68 9.36
CA GLY A 268 4.18 -3.14 9.51
C GLY A 268 5.58 -3.71 9.78
N TYR A 269 6.57 -2.86 10.00
CA TYR A 269 7.95 -3.24 10.33
C TYR A 269 8.59 -2.18 11.25
N SER A 270 9.62 -2.56 11.98
CA SER A 270 10.36 -1.66 12.84
C SER A 270 11.24 -0.67 12.05
N ILE A 271 11.59 0.44 12.68
CA ILE A 271 12.55 1.40 12.11
C ILE A 271 13.88 0.71 11.79
N HIS A 272 14.31 -0.23 12.65
CA HIS A 272 15.56 -0.99 12.42
C HIS A 272 15.46 -1.89 11.17
N GLU A 273 14.38 -2.65 11.02
CA GLU A 273 14.15 -3.49 9.83
C GLU A 273 14.09 -2.66 8.57
N PHE A 274 13.41 -1.53 8.62
CA PHE A 274 13.33 -0.60 7.49
C PHE A 274 14.71 -0.04 7.11
N THR A 275 15.48 0.44 8.11
CA THR A 275 16.82 0.97 7.89
C THR A 275 17.75 -0.08 7.30
N LEU A 276 17.66 -1.33 7.78
CA LEU A 276 18.44 -2.44 7.25
C LEU A 276 18.09 -2.73 5.78
N ALA A 277 16.80 -2.78 5.46
CA ALA A 277 16.33 -3.01 4.08
C ALA A 277 16.81 -1.89 3.13
N GLU A 278 16.71 -0.63 3.52
CA GLU A 278 17.17 0.51 2.70
C GLU A 278 18.69 0.48 2.48
N LYS A 279 19.49 0.11 3.51
CA LYS A 279 20.95 -0.09 3.37
C LYS A 279 21.27 -1.21 2.39
N MET A 280 20.55 -2.32 2.43
CA MET A 280 20.77 -3.44 1.50
C MET A 280 20.36 -3.08 0.07
N ASN A 281 19.27 -2.34 -0.12
CA ASN A 281 18.86 -1.85 -1.44
C ASN A 281 19.93 -0.91 -2.03
N GLN A 282 20.45 0.01 -1.24
CA GLN A 282 21.52 0.89 -1.69
C GLN A 282 22.81 0.11 -2.01
N ALA A 283 23.16 -0.88 -1.18
CA ALA A 283 24.31 -1.74 -1.43
C ALA A 283 24.17 -2.51 -2.76
N LYS A 284 22.97 -3.01 -3.09
CA LYS A 284 22.69 -3.65 -4.40
C LYS A 284 22.97 -2.68 -5.55
N LEU A 285 22.41 -1.48 -5.48
CA LEU A 285 22.62 -0.46 -6.53
C LEU A 285 24.09 -0.13 -6.71
N LEU A 286 24.88 -0.05 -5.62
CA LEU A 286 26.32 0.20 -5.69
C LEU A 286 27.07 -0.99 -6.28
N LEU A 287 26.67 -2.23 -5.97
CA LEU A 287 27.26 -3.44 -6.55
C LEU A 287 27.00 -3.57 -8.06
N GLU A 288 25.81 -3.15 -8.50
CA GLU A 288 25.35 -3.21 -9.89
C GLU A 288 25.96 -2.10 -10.75
N ASN A 289 26.09 -0.89 -10.20
CA ASN A 289 26.42 0.29 -11.00
C ASN A 289 27.84 0.84 -10.76
N THR A 290 28.66 0.18 -9.93
CA THR A 290 30.03 0.65 -9.64
C THR A 290 31.05 -0.48 -9.53
N ASP A 291 32.31 -0.12 -9.75
CA ASP A 291 33.46 -1.03 -9.55
C ASP A 291 34.02 -0.99 -8.11
N LYS A 292 33.30 -0.35 -7.18
CA LYS A 292 33.77 -0.23 -5.81
C LYS A 292 34.00 -1.61 -5.16
N MET A 293 35.01 -1.65 -4.29
CA MET A 293 35.29 -2.85 -3.51
C MET A 293 34.26 -3.03 -2.39
N ILE A 294 34.05 -4.27 -1.98
CA ILE A 294 33.02 -4.63 -0.98
C ILE A 294 33.16 -3.81 0.32
N TYR A 295 34.40 -3.53 0.77
CA TYR A 295 34.62 -2.74 1.98
C TYR A 295 34.24 -1.27 1.80
N GLN A 296 34.41 -0.70 0.61
CA GLN A 296 34.01 0.67 0.29
C GLN A 296 32.48 0.79 0.26
N ILE A 297 31.82 -0.20 -0.35
CA ILE A 297 30.35 -0.27 -0.35
C ILE A 297 29.81 -0.40 1.09
N ALA A 298 30.44 -1.26 1.92
CA ALA A 298 30.08 -1.40 3.31
C ALA A 298 30.15 -0.08 4.08
N GLU A 299 31.22 0.69 3.90
CA GLU A 299 31.41 2.01 4.51
C GLU A 299 30.36 3.02 4.01
N GLU A 300 30.08 3.05 2.71
CA GLU A 300 29.14 3.96 2.07
C GLU A 300 27.69 3.71 2.53
N VAL A 301 27.33 2.47 2.82
CA VAL A 301 26.00 2.14 3.41
C VAL A 301 26.00 2.17 4.95
N GLY A 302 27.05 2.73 5.55
CA GLY A 302 27.14 3.01 6.98
C GLY A 302 27.47 1.81 7.86
N TYR A 303 28.23 0.84 7.35
CA TYR A 303 28.82 -0.24 8.16
C TYR A 303 30.29 0.08 8.47
N LYS A 304 30.64 0.06 9.74
CA LYS A 304 32.05 0.23 10.19
C LYS A 304 32.95 -0.98 9.86
N ASN A 305 32.35 -2.13 9.56
CA ASN A 305 33.08 -3.38 9.32
C ASN A 305 32.43 -4.16 8.16
N ALA A 306 33.23 -4.47 7.14
CA ALA A 306 32.80 -5.22 5.97
C ALA A 306 32.33 -6.65 6.29
N THR A 307 32.83 -7.27 7.37
CA THR A 307 32.38 -8.58 7.81
C THR A 307 30.93 -8.54 8.31
N HIS A 308 30.58 -7.54 9.12
CA HIS A 308 29.19 -7.35 9.58
C HIS A 308 28.27 -7.01 8.42
N PHE A 309 28.70 -6.19 7.46
CA PHE A 309 27.97 -5.93 6.24
C PHE A 309 27.71 -7.19 5.44
N THR A 310 28.75 -8.01 5.19
CA THR A 310 28.64 -9.26 4.44
C THR A 310 27.65 -10.22 5.09
N ALA A 311 27.69 -10.36 6.42
CA ALA A 311 26.75 -11.19 7.16
C ALA A 311 25.30 -10.67 7.05
N ALA A 312 25.09 -9.37 7.21
CA ALA A 312 23.77 -8.74 7.08
C ALA A 312 23.21 -8.87 5.65
N PHE A 313 24.04 -8.62 4.64
CA PHE A 313 23.68 -8.77 3.23
C PHE A 313 23.27 -10.21 2.89
N LYS A 314 24.08 -11.20 3.33
CA LYS A 314 23.75 -12.63 3.15
C LYS A 314 22.46 -13.02 3.88
N LYS A 315 22.25 -12.52 5.10
CA LYS A 315 21.02 -12.79 5.86
C LYS A 315 19.77 -12.26 5.15
N GLN A 316 19.87 -11.08 4.51
CA GLN A 316 18.73 -10.41 3.88
C GLN A 316 18.46 -10.93 2.46
N LEU A 317 19.49 -11.28 1.69
CA LEU A 317 19.40 -11.60 0.26
C LEU A 317 19.77 -13.05 -0.08
N GLY A 318 20.15 -13.85 0.91
CA GLY A 318 20.50 -15.26 0.73
C GLY A 318 21.90 -15.52 0.19
N VAL A 319 22.55 -14.53 -0.42
CA VAL A 319 23.89 -14.63 -1.05
C VAL A 319 24.82 -13.55 -0.51
N THR A 320 26.15 -13.81 -0.57
CA THR A 320 27.13 -12.80 -0.18
C THR A 320 27.27 -11.70 -1.23
N PRO A 321 27.71 -10.46 -0.86
CA PRO A 321 27.94 -9.38 -1.83
C PRO A 321 28.85 -9.78 -2.98
N LYS A 322 29.88 -10.61 -2.69
CA LYS A 322 30.83 -11.11 -3.71
C LYS A 322 30.16 -12.08 -4.68
N GLN A 323 29.27 -12.95 -4.18
CA GLN A 323 28.48 -13.87 -5.02
C GLN A 323 27.48 -13.09 -5.86
N TYR A 324 26.80 -12.11 -5.26
CA TYR A 324 25.88 -11.22 -5.96
C TYR A 324 26.55 -10.47 -7.12
N LYS A 325 27.71 -9.83 -6.86
CA LYS A 325 28.48 -9.12 -7.91
C LYS A 325 28.98 -10.03 -9.04
N LYS A 326 29.17 -11.34 -8.77
CA LYS A 326 29.59 -12.31 -9.80
C LYS A 326 28.40 -12.84 -10.64
N SER A 327 27.18 -12.68 -10.17
CA SER A 327 25.95 -13.12 -10.88
C SER A 327 25.35 -12.03 -11.76
N LEU A 328 25.92 -10.82 -11.73
CA LEU A 328 25.59 -9.70 -12.61
C LEU A 328 26.36 -9.85 -13.94
#